data_1459c89090339fd01335506b1848f2e9
#
_entry.id   1459c89090339fd01335506b1848f2e9
#
_cell.length_a   1.000
_cell.length_b   1.000
_cell.length_c   1.000
_cell.angle_alpha   90.00
_cell.angle_beta   90.00
_cell.angle_gamma   90.00
#
_symmetry.space_group_name_H-M   'P 1'
#
loop_
_entity.id
_entity.type
_entity.pdbx_description
1 polymer ?
#
loop_
_entity_poly.entity_id
_entity_poly.type
_entity_poly.pdbx_seq_one_letter_code
_entity_poly.pdbx_strand_id
1 'polypeptide(L)'
;MGAVLPNNRVVAYYGIPGAAATGPAYHLTEPMYQRLKRQGAAYERLDPAHPVKLGIDLVSSVPDGFPGDDGTYHHRLTRPEIMRYLRFCERHDLLLFLDLNFGQAKIMPEVRRFLPYLEKYDFVHLAVDPEWMFPRHNGIPGVNLSNVRSGDLNPIIDAVAQIPEKYHMPRKILMIHQYRGDGDGTADPYSPGQAEIADKRNLQDDARVDVVIACDGVGGFAGDHESKTHEYKTWVSDAMKKYHNFRYGGFKLFYQLEKPTGVMRPATIMRFDPQPMVITYGN
;
A
#
# COMPACT_ATOMS: atom_id res chain seq x y z
N MET A 1 -22.94 -1.44 1.45
CA MET A 1 -22.14 -1.62 0.23
C MET A 1 -21.54 -3.02 0.20
N GLY A 2 -21.28 -3.61 -1.00
CA GLY A 2 -20.50 -4.85 -1.10
C GLY A 2 -19.00 -4.59 -0.93
N ALA A 3 -18.19 -5.65 -0.81
CA ALA A 3 -16.74 -5.53 -0.81
C ALA A 3 -16.24 -4.85 -2.12
N VAL A 4 -15.15 -4.09 -2.03
CA VAL A 4 -14.57 -3.39 -3.19
C VAL A 4 -14.00 -4.40 -4.18
N LEU A 5 -13.16 -5.32 -3.71
CA LEU A 5 -12.57 -6.37 -4.53
C LEU A 5 -13.44 -7.64 -4.49
N PRO A 6 -13.47 -8.43 -5.57
CA PRO A 6 -12.80 -8.24 -6.85
C PRO A 6 -13.55 -7.36 -7.86
N ASN A 7 -14.74 -6.88 -7.53
CA ASN A 7 -15.66 -6.28 -8.51
C ASN A 7 -15.23 -4.90 -9.01
N ASN A 8 -14.30 -4.25 -8.32
CA ASN A 8 -13.80 -2.93 -8.70
C ASN A 8 -12.27 -2.93 -8.72
N ARG A 9 -11.68 -2.09 -9.56
CA ARG A 9 -10.26 -1.72 -9.48
C ARG A 9 -10.13 -0.44 -8.66
N VAL A 10 -9.04 -0.30 -7.90
CA VAL A 10 -8.74 0.90 -7.13
C VAL A 10 -7.62 1.68 -7.81
N VAL A 11 -7.82 3.00 -7.97
CA VAL A 11 -6.76 3.94 -8.36
C VAL A 11 -6.67 5.01 -7.30
N ALA A 12 -5.50 5.15 -6.66
CA ALA A 12 -5.33 6.04 -5.53
C ALA A 12 -4.14 6.99 -5.71
N TYR A 13 -4.21 8.16 -5.08
CA TYR A 13 -3.10 9.08 -4.92
C TYR A 13 -2.50 8.95 -3.52
N TYR A 14 -1.20 8.76 -3.48
CA TYR A 14 -0.39 8.67 -2.28
C TYR A 14 0.07 10.04 -1.80
N GLY A 15 0.30 10.19 -0.49
CA GLY A 15 0.94 11.39 0.04
C GLY A 15 0.93 11.52 1.55
N ILE A 16 1.83 12.39 2.02
CA ILE A 16 1.92 12.89 3.39
C ILE A 16 1.43 14.33 3.41
N PRO A 17 0.56 14.75 4.34
CA PRO A 17 0.09 16.13 4.44
C PRO A 17 1.24 17.14 4.48
N GLY A 18 1.22 18.09 3.56
CA GLY A 18 2.23 19.16 3.49
C GLY A 18 3.57 18.75 2.85
N ALA A 19 3.82 17.47 2.57
CA ALA A 19 5.07 16.98 1.99
C ALA A 19 4.90 16.70 0.48
N ALA A 20 5.04 17.71 -0.36
CA ALA A 20 4.80 17.64 -1.81
C ALA A 20 5.66 16.58 -2.53
N ALA A 21 6.82 16.25 -1.99
CA ALA A 21 7.71 15.24 -2.57
C ALA A 21 7.16 13.81 -2.47
N THR A 22 6.16 13.55 -1.63
CA THR A 22 5.66 12.20 -1.38
C THR A 22 4.60 11.76 -2.38
N GLY A 23 3.72 12.65 -2.80
CA GLY A 23 2.68 12.31 -3.78
C GLY A 23 1.61 13.38 -3.93
N PRO A 24 0.74 13.24 -4.94
CA PRO A 24 -0.28 14.24 -5.24
C PRO A 24 -1.26 14.50 -4.10
N ALA A 25 -1.45 13.53 -3.19
CA ALA A 25 -2.38 13.67 -2.07
C ALA A 25 -1.82 14.49 -0.90
N TYR A 26 -0.61 15.04 -1.01
CA TYR A 26 -0.07 15.93 0.05
C TYR A 26 -0.95 17.15 0.33
N HIS A 27 -1.76 17.56 -0.62
CA HIS A 27 -2.68 18.69 -0.51
C HIS A 27 -4.00 18.39 -1.21
N LEU A 28 -5.06 18.32 -0.44
CA LEU A 28 -6.41 18.04 -0.92
C LEU A 28 -7.01 19.26 -1.61
N THR A 29 -7.09 19.24 -2.93
CA THR A 29 -7.66 20.30 -3.76
C THR A 29 -8.58 19.73 -4.83
N GLU A 30 -9.50 20.54 -5.33
CA GLU A 30 -10.36 20.17 -6.46
C GLU A 30 -9.54 19.82 -7.73
N PRO A 31 -8.52 20.58 -8.14
CA PRO A 31 -7.66 20.19 -9.26
C PRO A 31 -6.98 18.81 -9.07
N MET A 32 -6.51 18.47 -7.86
CA MET A 32 -5.96 17.16 -7.54
C MET A 32 -7.03 16.08 -7.74
N TYR A 33 -8.23 16.28 -7.22
CA TYR A 33 -9.34 15.34 -7.38
C TYR A 33 -9.71 15.13 -8.87
N GLN A 34 -9.82 16.20 -9.64
CA GLN A 34 -10.10 16.10 -11.08
C GLN A 34 -8.98 15.37 -11.85
N ARG A 35 -7.73 15.52 -11.43
CA ARG A 35 -6.60 14.75 -11.97
C ARG A 35 -6.74 13.27 -11.63
N LEU A 36 -7.09 12.92 -10.40
CA LEU A 36 -7.34 11.55 -9.96
C LEU A 36 -8.50 10.91 -10.76
N LYS A 37 -9.59 11.64 -10.98
CA LYS A 37 -10.70 11.16 -11.83
C LYS A 37 -10.25 10.82 -13.26
N ARG A 38 -9.45 11.69 -13.87
CA ARG A 38 -8.90 11.40 -15.21
C ARG A 38 -7.99 10.18 -15.22
N GLN A 39 -7.20 10.01 -14.15
CA GLN A 39 -6.33 8.84 -13.99
C GLN A 39 -7.16 7.56 -13.85
N GLY A 40 -8.17 7.54 -13.01
CA GLY A 40 -9.08 6.40 -12.86
C GLY A 40 -9.82 6.05 -14.15
N ALA A 41 -10.36 7.06 -14.85
CA ALA A 41 -11.04 6.87 -16.13
C ALA A 41 -10.12 6.26 -17.22
N ALA A 42 -8.81 6.45 -17.13
CA ALA A 42 -7.87 5.83 -18.06
C ALA A 42 -7.80 4.29 -17.87
N TYR A 43 -7.89 3.81 -16.64
CA TYR A 43 -7.96 2.37 -16.34
C TYR A 43 -9.33 1.79 -16.65
N GLU A 44 -10.41 2.47 -16.30
CA GLU A 44 -11.77 2.01 -16.54
C GLU A 44 -12.07 1.80 -18.02
N ARG A 45 -11.53 2.66 -18.91
CA ARG A 45 -11.64 2.46 -20.37
C ARG A 45 -10.91 1.21 -20.88
N LEU A 46 -9.86 0.76 -20.19
CA LEU A 46 -9.10 -0.43 -20.56
C LEU A 46 -9.75 -1.72 -20.06
N ASP A 47 -10.50 -1.63 -18.97
CA ASP A 47 -11.20 -2.77 -18.39
C ASP A 47 -12.54 -2.33 -17.77
N PRO A 48 -13.58 -2.17 -18.61
CA PRO A 48 -14.90 -1.76 -18.13
C PRO A 48 -15.60 -2.79 -17.24
N ALA A 49 -15.11 -4.04 -17.19
CA ALA A 49 -15.65 -5.08 -16.32
C ALA A 49 -15.35 -4.82 -14.84
N HIS A 50 -14.32 -4.03 -14.55
CA HIS A 50 -13.96 -3.64 -13.18
C HIS A 50 -14.01 -2.12 -13.04
N PRO A 51 -15.18 -1.53 -12.77
CA PRO A 51 -15.33 -0.10 -12.54
C PRO A 51 -14.31 0.41 -11.53
N VAL A 52 -13.80 1.63 -11.74
CA VAL A 52 -12.74 2.16 -10.90
C VAL A 52 -13.32 2.88 -9.68
N LYS A 53 -12.95 2.42 -8.49
CA LYS A 53 -13.04 3.18 -7.24
C LYS A 53 -11.79 4.02 -7.05
N LEU A 54 -11.98 5.32 -6.84
CA LEU A 54 -10.88 6.24 -6.60
C LEU A 54 -10.53 6.25 -5.11
N GLY A 55 -9.27 6.52 -4.77
CA GLY A 55 -8.86 6.55 -3.38
C GLY A 55 -7.72 7.52 -3.08
N ILE A 56 -7.50 7.72 -1.79
CA ILE A 56 -6.33 8.38 -1.23
C ILE A 56 -5.58 7.35 -0.38
N ASP A 57 -4.28 7.29 -0.58
CA ASP A 57 -3.35 6.50 0.20
C ASP A 57 -2.57 7.46 1.09
N LEU A 58 -3.03 7.58 2.35
CA LEU A 58 -2.57 8.56 3.31
C LEU A 58 -1.56 7.95 4.26
N VAL A 59 -0.31 8.35 4.18
CA VAL A 59 0.70 7.98 5.18
C VAL A 59 0.31 8.60 6.53
N SER A 60 -0.18 7.78 7.43
CA SER A 60 -0.78 8.19 8.70
C SER A 60 0.16 7.97 9.89
N SER A 61 1.12 7.06 9.74
CA SER A 61 2.30 6.92 10.58
C SER A 61 3.51 7.13 9.67
N VAL A 62 4.28 8.17 9.91
CA VAL A 62 5.35 8.66 9.02
C VAL A 62 6.70 8.25 9.57
N PRO A 63 7.56 7.58 8.78
CA PRO A 63 8.89 7.19 9.23
C PRO A 63 9.82 8.40 9.31
N ASP A 64 10.68 8.43 10.31
CA ASP A 64 11.67 9.47 10.54
C ASP A 64 13.09 8.90 10.58
N GLY A 65 14.06 9.65 10.06
CA GLY A 65 15.48 9.31 10.15
C GLY A 65 16.09 9.59 11.55
N PHE A 66 15.30 10.04 12.50
CA PHE A 66 15.70 10.36 13.89
C PHE A 66 14.70 9.76 14.88
N PRO A 67 15.14 9.52 16.14
CA PRO A 67 14.34 8.71 17.08
C PRO A 67 13.00 9.35 17.51
N GLY A 68 12.86 10.67 17.43
CA GLY A 68 11.71 11.37 17.99
C GLY A 68 11.71 11.32 19.54
N ASP A 69 10.64 11.83 20.14
CA ASP A 69 10.51 11.91 21.60
C ASP A 69 10.32 10.53 22.26
N ASP A 70 9.76 9.57 21.52
CA ASP A 70 9.49 8.22 22.01
C ASP A 70 10.54 7.17 21.58
N GLY A 71 11.56 7.59 20.84
CA GLY A 71 12.63 6.73 20.38
C GLY A 71 12.26 5.77 19.24
N THR A 72 11.10 5.95 18.60
CA THR A 72 10.56 4.97 17.68
C THR A 72 10.83 5.24 16.20
N TYR A 73 11.52 6.33 15.87
CA TYR A 73 11.85 6.71 14.48
C TYR A 73 10.61 6.84 13.57
N HIS A 74 9.53 7.36 14.17
CA HIS A 74 8.33 7.73 13.41
C HIS A 74 7.49 8.75 14.19
N HIS A 75 6.65 9.47 13.47
CA HIS A 75 5.60 10.27 14.09
C HIS A 75 4.24 9.92 13.47
N ARG A 76 3.17 10.31 14.13
CA ARG A 76 1.80 10.05 13.72
C ARG A 76 1.13 11.33 13.28
N LEU A 77 0.32 11.24 12.23
CA LEU A 77 -0.59 12.33 11.92
C LEU A 77 -1.53 12.58 13.10
N THR A 78 -1.82 13.83 13.32
CA THR A 78 -2.80 14.24 14.33
C THR A 78 -4.22 13.83 13.91
N ARG A 79 -5.11 13.65 14.88
CA ARG A 79 -6.52 13.38 14.59
C ARG A 79 -7.17 14.43 13.67
N PRO A 80 -6.95 15.75 13.84
CA PRO A 80 -7.47 16.76 12.90
C PRO A 80 -7.01 16.55 11.46
N GLU A 81 -5.76 16.16 11.22
CA GLU A 81 -5.24 15.86 9.89
C GLU A 81 -5.94 14.65 9.27
N ILE A 82 -6.01 13.53 9.98
CA ILE A 82 -6.73 12.34 9.51
C ILE A 82 -8.20 12.67 9.21
N MET A 83 -8.87 13.40 10.10
CA MET A 83 -10.27 13.80 9.92
C MET A 83 -10.48 14.72 8.73
N ARG A 84 -9.49 15.52 8.34
CA ARG A 84 -9.54 16.34 7.12
C ARG A 84 -9.58 15.47 5.87
N TYR A 85 -8.72 14.44 5.79
CA TYR A 85 -8.70 13.48 4.68
C TYR A 85 -9.96 12.64 4.65
N LEU A 86 -10.41 12.17 5.79
CA LEU A 86 -11.62 11.37 5.93
C LEU A 86 -12.85 12.13 5.41
N ARG A 87 -13.05 13.39 5.84
CA ARG A 87 -14.14 14.24 5.33
C ARG A 87 -14.04 14.56 3.84
N PHE A 88 -12.83 14.68 3.31
CA PHE A 88 -12.63 14.86 1.88
C PHE A 88 -13.02 13.59 1.11
N CYS A 89 -12.58 12.43 1.56
CA CYS A 89 -12.92 11.16 0.93
C CYS A 89 -14.44 10.89 0.98
N GLU A 90 -15.06 11.09 2.12
CA GLU A 90 -16.52 10.97 2.29
C GLU A 90 -17.31 11.86 1.33
N ARG A 91 -16.90 13.13 1.20
CA ARG A 91 -17.55 14.11 0.30
C ARG A 91 -17.45 13.72 -1.19
N HIS A 92 -16.35 13.10 -1.59
CA HIS A 92 -16.05 12.79 -2.97
C HIS A 92 -16.24 11.30 -3.34
N ASP A 93 -16.84 10.49 -2.45
CA ASP A 93 -16.99 9.03 -2.60
C ASP A 93 -15.66 8.34 -2.92
N LEU A 94 -14.60 8.69 -2.18
CA LEU A 94 -13.27 8.10 -2.31
C LEU A 94 -13.03 7.07 -1.21
N LEU A 95 -12.25 6.04 -1.54
CA LEU A 95 -11.64 5.18 -0.53
C LEU A 95 -10.52 5.94 0.19
N LEU A 96 -10.28 5.60 1.46
CA LEU A 96 -9.15 6.10 2.23
C LEU A 96 -8.34 4.91 2.75
N PHE A 97 -7.08 4.80 2.34
CA PHE A 97 -6.12 3.91 2.97
C PHE A 97 -5.37 4.71 4.04
N LEU A 98 -5.35 4.18 5.26
CA LEU A 98 -4.46 4.68 6.31
C LEU A 98 -3.18 3.85 6.20
N ASP A 99 -2.13 4.46 5.67
CA ASP A 99 -0.86 3.80 5.44
C ASP A 99 0.07 4.00 6.65
N LEU A 100 0.58 2.89 7.17
CA LEU A 100 1.31 2.85 8.43
C LEU A 100 2.75 2.40 8.23
N ASN A 101 3.67 3.29 8.60
CA ASN A 101 5.11 3.11 8.52
C ASN A 101 5.68 3.22 9.95
N PHE A 102 5.92 2.11 10.60
CA PHE A 102 6.05 2.05 12.07
C PHE A 102 7.40 2.44 12.64
N GLY A 103 8.44 2.62 11.80
CA GLY A 103 9.80 2.79 12.33
C GLY A 103 10.18 1.63 13.25
N GLN A 104 10.62 1.94 14.47
CA GLN A 104 10.93 0.95 15.50
C GLN A 104 9.79 0.71 16.50
N ALA A 105 8.61 1.24 16.25
CA ALA A 105 7.47 1.04 17.14
C ALA A 105 6.96 -0.41 17.11
N LYS A 106 6.30 -0.80 18.20
CA LYS A 106 5.59 -2.08 18.27
C LYS A 106 4.38 -2.07 17.32
N ILE A 107 4.32 -2.99 16.39
CA ILE A 107 3.36 -3.02 15.29
C ILE A 107 1.90 -2.98 15.79
N MET A 108 1.48 -3.95 16.59
CA MET A 108 0.07 -4.06 16.99
C MET A 108 -0.44 -2.93 17.89
N PRO A 109 0.33 -2.36 18.82
CA PRO A 109 -0.05 -1.13 19.50
C PRO A 109 -0.31 0.04 18.55
N GLU A 110 0.46 0.17 17.46
CA GLU A 110 0.24 1.21 16.45
C GLU A 110 -1.00 0.90 15.63
N VAL A 111 -1.14 -0.30 15.07
CA VAL A 111 -2.32 -0.70 14.31
C VAL A 111 -3.62 -0.42 15.08
N ARG A 112 -3.67 -0.78 16.36
CA ARG A 112 -4.85 -0.58 17.22
C ARG A 112 -5.29 0.88 17.36
N ARG A 113 -4.40 1.85 17.13
CA ARG A 113 -4.75 3.28 17.14
C ARG A 113 -5.61 3.66 15.94
N PHE A 114 -5.43 2.95 14.82
CA PHE A 114 -6.10 3.25 13.55
C PHE A 114 -7.32 2.35 13.28
N LEU A 115 -7.42 1.18 13.91
CA LEU A 115 -8.60 0.30 13.76
C LEU A 115 -9.95 1.01 13.99
N PRO A 116 -10.11 1.94 14.95
CA PRO A 116 -11.38 2.64 15.13
C PRO A 116 -11.89 3.40 13.90
N TYR A 117 -11.00 3.81 12.98
CA TYR A 117 -11.43 4.42 11.72
C TYR A 117 -11.98 3.37 10.75
N LEU A 118 -11.35 2.20 10.66
CA LEU A 118 -11.82 1.08 9.83
C LEU A 118 -13.14 0.51 10.37
N GLU A 119 -13.26 0.44 11.68
CA GLU A 119 -14.45 -0.06 12.39
C GLU A 119 -15.67 0.85 12.25
N LYS A 120 -15.44 2.13 11.96
CA LYS A 120 -16.49 3.13 11.85
C LYS A 120 -16.91 3.43 10.42
N TYR A 121 -15.97 3.42 9.48
CA TYR A 121 -16.18 3.89 8.11
C TYR A 121 -15.94 2.75 7.12
N ASP A 122 -16.92 2.43 6.31
CA ASP A 122 -16.87 1.33 5.33
C ASP A 122 -15.83 1.60 4.22
N PHE A 123 -15.63 2.85 3.85
CA PHE A 123 -14.66 3.29 2.82
C PHE A 123 -13.22 3.44 3.34
N VAL A 124 -12.95 3.21 4.63
CA VAL A 124 -11.60 3.26 5.20
C VAL A 124 -10.98 1.86 5.21
N HIS A 125 -9.78 1.77 4.68
CA HIS A 125 -8.96 0.58 4.53
C HIS A 125 -7.60 0.78 5.21
N LEU A 126 -6.76 -0.25 5.22
CA LEU A 126 -5.43 -0.18 5.80
C LEU A 126 -4.36 -0.44 4.74
N ALA A 127 -3.25 0.29 4.82
CA ALA A 127 -2.01 -0.05 4.15
C ALA A 127 -0.88 -0.13 5.17
N VAL A 128 0.13 -0.93 4.87
CA VAL A 128 1.37 -1.00 5.64
C VAL A 128 2.54 -1.04 4.68
N ASP A 129 3.63 -0.37 5.05
CA ASP A 129 4.84 -0.34 4.24
C ASP A 129 6.02 -0.96 5.00
N PRO A 130 6.28 -2.26 4.77
CA PRO A 130 7.35 -3.00 5.44
C PRO A 130 8.75 -2.40 5.26
N GLU A 131 9.00 -1.63 4.21
CA GLU A 131 10.29 -0.95 3.99
C GLU A 131 10.68 -0.08 5.19
N TRP A 132 9.70 0.50 5.86
CA TRP A 132 9.87 1.43 6.97
C TRP A 132 9.59 0.81 8.34
N MET A 133 9.57 -0.53 8.45
CA MET A 133 9.23 -1.25 9.67
C MET A 133 10.43 -2.00 10.25
N PHE A 134 10.84 -1.64 11.46
CA PHE A 134 12.00 -2.23 12.17
C PHE A 134 11.58 -2.81 13.52
N PRO A 135 10.73 -3.86 13.54
CA PRO A 135 10.15 -4.38 14.79
C PRO A 135 11.17 -5.00 15.74
N ARG A 136 12.41 -5.22 15.27
CA ARG A 136 13.53 -5.78 16.05
C ARG A 136 14.54 -4.71 16.48
N HIS A 137 14.23 -3.43 16.28
CA HIS A 137 15.12 -2.30 16.57
C HIS A 137 16.52 -2.42 15.90
N ASN A 138 16.57 -3.06 14.74
CA ASN A 138 17.80 -3.38 14.01
C ASN A 138 18.09 -2.46 12.85
N GLY A 139 17.43 -1.32 12.77
CA GLY A 139 17.64 -0.37 11.68
C GLY A 139 16.94 0.96 11.88
N ILE A 140 17.36 1.92 11.09
CA ILE A 140 16.81 3.27 11.00
C ILE A 140 16.12 3.42 9.64
N PRO A 141 14.87 3.90 9.59
CA PRO A 141 14.16 4.16 8.34
C PRO A 141 14.98 5.02 7.37
N GLY A 142 15.06 4.61 6.11
CA GLY A 142 15.83 5.29 5.06
C GLY A 142 17.35 5.08 5.10
N VAL A 143 17.89 4.41 6.15
CA VAL A 143 19.33 4.12 6.28
C VAL A 143 19.58 2.61 6.14
N ASN A 144 18.78 1.79 6.78
CA ASN A 144 18.92 0.34 6.78
C ASN A 144 17.82 -0.34 5.99
N LEU A 145 18.08 -1.59 5.61
CA LEU A 145 17.07 -2.46 5.04
C LEU A 145 16.22 -3.08 6.17
N SER A 146 14.92 -3.07 6.00
CA SER A 146 14.01 -3.71 6.93
C SER A 146 14.06 -5.23 6.83
N ASN A 147 13.53 -5.91 7.82
CA ASN A 147 13.40 -7.37 7.86
C ASN A 147 12.08 -7.76 8.54
N VAL A 148 11.00 -7.51 7.82
CA VAL A 148 9.65 -7.88 8.26
C VAL A 148 9.37 -9.31 7.85
N ARG A 149 8.61 -10.04 8.67
CA ARG A 149 8.22 -11.42 8.44
C ARG A 149 6.70 -11.56 8.47
N SER A 150 6.21 -12.66 7.95
CA SER A 150 4.79 -13.01 8.03
C SER A 150 4.27 -12.97 9.47
N GLY A 151 5.07 -13.42 10.45
CA GLY A 151 4.71 -13.35 11.87
C GLY A 151 4.51 -11.93 12.41
N ASP A 152 5.09 -10.92 11.77
CA ASP A 152 4.86 -9.52 12.10
C ASP A 152 3.55 -8.99 11.46
N LEU A 153 3.17 -9.52 10.30
CA LEU A 153 2.03 -9.06 9.49
C LEU A 153 0.73 -9.84 9.76
N ASN A 154 0.82 -11.14 10.08
CA ASN A 154 -0.34 -11.97 10.34
C ASN A 154 -1.26 -11.43 11.44
N PRO A 155 -0.75 -10.86 12.56
CA PRO A 155 -1.62 -10.20 13.54
C PRO A 155 -2.39 -8.99 13.00
N ILE A 156 -1.85 -8.31 11.96
CA ILE A 156 -2.55 -7.22 11.27
C ILE A 156 -3.68 -7.80 10.42
N ILE A 157 -3.39 -8.89 9.68
CA ILE A 157 -4.38 -9.61 8.86
C ILE A 157 -5.54 -10.05 9.75
N ASP A 158 -5.25 -10.71 10.88
CA ASP A 158 -6.27 -11.13 11.87
C ASP A 158 -7.12 -9.99 12.37
N ALA A 159 -6.50 -8.87 12.75
CA ALA A 159 -7.21 -7.73 13.30
C ALA A 159 -8.17 -7.09 12.27
N VAL A 160 -7.73 -6.98 11.00
CA VAL A 160 -8.55 -6.42 9.92
C VAL A 160 -9.64 -7.41 9.49
N ALA A 161 -9.35 -8.71 9.47
CA ALA A 161 -10.30 -9.77 9.10
C ALA A 161 -11.52 -9.88 10.03
N GLN A 162 -11.38 -9.46 11.29
CA GLN A 162 -12.46 -9.48 12.26
C GLN A 162 -13.49 -8.36 12.07
N ILE A 163 -13.12 -7.26 11.40
CA ILE A 163 -13.95 -6.06 11.26
C ILE A 163 -15.27 -6.33 10.53
N PRO A 164 -15.32 -7.03 9.37
CA PRO A 164 -16.56 -7.26 8.65
C PRO A 164 -17.64 -7.93 9.48
N GLU A 165 -17.30 -8.98 10.20
CA GLU A 165 -18.25 -9.74 11.02
C GLU A 165 -18.70 -8.96 12.25
N LYS A 166 -17.74 -8.35 12.95
CA LYS A 166 -17.99 -7.66 14.22
C LYS A 166 -18.79 -6.37 14.06
N TYR A 167 -18.61 -5.66 12.95
CA TYR A 167 -19.21 -4.34 12.71
C TYR A 167 -20.22 -4.34 11.56
N HIS A 168 -20.55 -5.50 10.98
CA HIS A 168 -21.47 -5.65 9.84
C HIS A 168 -21.07 -4.78 8.65
N MET A 169 -19.79 -4.83 8.30
CA MET A 169 -19.18 -4.02 7.23
C MET A 169 -18.72 -4.90 6.05
N PRO A 170 -18.51 -4.30 4.87
CA PRO A 170 -17.80 -4.95 3.77
C PRO A 170 -16.39 -5.36 4.19
N ARG A 171 -15.83 -6.38 3.49
CA ARG A 171 -14.42 -6.73 3.66
C ARG A 171 -13.56 -5.51 3.45
N LYS A 172 -12.52 -5.41 4.28
CA LYS A 172 -11.51 -4.37 4.17
C LYS A 172 -10.38 -4.83 3.24
N ILE A 173 -9.77 -3.87 2.56
CA ILE A 173 -8.51 -4.12 1.87
C ILE A 173 -7.38 -3.88 2.88
N LEU A 174 -6.43 -4.82 2.93
CA LEU A 174 -5.13 -4.64 3.55
C LEU A 174 -4.08 -4.64 2.44
N MET A 175 -3.56 -3.47 2.10
CA MET A 175 -2.48 -3.32 1.14
C MET A 175 -1.14 -3.42 1.87
N ILE A 176 -0.27 -4.30 1.38
CA ILE A 176 1.09 -4.48 1.91
C ILE A 176 2.06 -4.10 0.79
N HIS A 177 2.78 -3.01 0.98
CA HIS A 177 3.80 -2.59 0.03
C HIS A 177 4.99 -3.54 0.05
N GLN A 178 5.55 -3.82 -1.10
CA GLN A 178 6.78 -4.59 -1.23
C GLN A 178 7.73 -3.92 -2.20
N TYR A 179 8.83 -3.43 -1.66
CA TYR A 179 9.86 -2.69 -2.38
C TYR A 179 10.97 -3.58 -2.94
N ARG A 180 11.26 -4.69 -2.27
CA ARG A 180 12.28 -5.69 -2.66
C ARG A 180 11.71 -7.10 -2.65
N GLY A 181 12.49 -8.07 -3.12
CA GLY A 181 12.14 -9.48 -3.04
C GLY A 181 11.98 -9.98 -1.60
N ASP A 182 11.34 -11.11 -1.43
CA ASP A 182 10.97 -11.63 -0.10
C ASP A 182 12.11 -12.39 0.61
N GLY A 183 13.24 -12.62 -0.05
CA GLY A 183 14.40 -13.29 0.55
C GLY A 183 14.12 -14.69 1.14
N ASP A 184 13.10 -15.38 0.65
CA ASP A 184 12.65 -16.68 1.16
C ASP A 184 13.43 -17.90 0.56
N GLY A 185 14.56 -17.63 -0.05
CA GLY A 185 15.40 -18.64 -0.71
C GLY A 185 15.06 -18.83 -2.19
N THR A 186 14.25 -17.97 -2.79
CA THR A 186 14.14 -17.87 -4.25
C THR A 186 15.38 -17.18 -4.82
N ALA A 187 15.49 -17.07 -6.13
CA ALA A 187 16.63 -16.41 -6.80
C ALA A 187 16.64 -14.88 -6.60
N ASP A 188 16.29 -14.41 -5.43
CA ASP A 188 16.30 -13.05 -4.99
C ASP A 188 17.76 -12.59 -4.82
N PRO A 189 18.15 -11.41 -5.31
CA PRO A 189 19.49 -10.87 -5.10
C PRO A 189 19.78 -10.51 -3.62
N TYR A 190 18.76 -10.47 -2.78
CA TYR A 190 18.90 -10.19 -1.36
C TYR A 190 19.10 -11.49 -0.56
N SER A 191 19.96 -11.44 0.43
CA SER A 191 20.08 -12.55 1.38
C SER A 191 18.81 -12.64 2.26
N PRO A 192 18.45 -13.83 2.73
CA PRO A 192 17.36 -14.00 3.68
C PRO A 192 17.51 -13.05 4.88
N GLY A 193 16.49 -12.30 5.17
CA GLY A 193 16.51 -11.29 6.23
C GLY A 193 16.81 -9.86 5.77
N GLN A 194 16.97 -9.64 4.48
CA GLN A 194 17.12 -8.30 3.88
C GLN A 194 15.90 -7.89 3.03
N ALA A 195 14.88 -8.74 2.94
CA ALA A 195 13.64 -8.45 2.25
C ALA A 195 12.61 -7.84 3.19
N GLU A 196 11.70 -7.01 2.67
CA GLU A 196 10.62 -6.42 3.46
C GLU A 196 9.69 -7.48 4.04
N ILE A 197 9.44 -8.58 3.30
CA ILE A 197 8.61 -9.69 3.75
C ILE A 197 9.43 -10.98 3.54
N ALA A 198 10.20 -11.35 4.54
CA ALA A 198 11.20 -12.41 4.43
C ALA A 198 10.62 -13.83 4.22
N ASP A 199 9.36 -14.04 4.52
CA ASP A 199 8.70 -15.36 4.42
C ASP A 199 7.22 -15.19 4.00
N LYS A 200 6.99 -14.44 2.95
CA LYS A 200 5.66 -14.11 2.40
C LYS A 200 4.76 -15.34 2.22
N ARG A 201 5.34 -16.52 1.93
CA ARG A 201 4.61 -17.79 1.84
C ARG A 201 3.84 -18.17 3.11
N ASN A 202 4.22 -17.62 4.26
CA ASN A 202 3.59 -17.88 5.55
C ASN A 202 2.58 -16.77 5.95
N LEU A 203 2.27 -15.83 5.05
CA LEU A 203 1.17 -14.91 5.26
C LEU A 203 -0.14 -15.69 5.37
N GLN A 204 -0.97 -15.28 6.32
CA GLN A 204 -2.25 -15.92 6.57
C GLN A 204 -3.21 -15.67 5.39
N ASP A 205 -3.82 -16.73 4.87
CA ASP A 205 -4.94 -16.63 3.93
C ASP A 205 -6.25 -16.57 4.73
N ASP A 206 -6.86 -15.39 4.76
CA ASP A 206 -8.15 -15.18 5.42
C ASP A 206 -9.14 -14.55 4.43
N ALA A 207 -10.22 -15.28 4.12
CA ALA A 207 -11.23 -14.84 3.17
C ALA A 207 -12.06 -13.62 3.63
N ARG A 208 -11.93 -13.20 4.88
CA ARG A 208 -12.63 -12.04 5.47
C ARG A 208 -11.92 -10.72 5.23
N VAL A 209 -10.70 -10.74 4.70
CA VAL A 209 -9.91 -9.56 4.33
C VAL A 209 -9.33 -9.72 2.93
N ASP A 210 -9.30 -8.63 2.16
CA ASP A 210 -8.72 -8.62 0.83
C ASP A 210 -7.25 -8.17 0.93
N VAL A 211 -6.31 -9.14 1.07
CA VAL A 211 -4.87 -8.85 1.12
C VAL A 211 -4.35 -8.58 -0.29
N VAL A 212 -3.73 -7.42 -0.46
CA VAL A 212 -3.09 -6.97 -1.70
C VAL A 212 -1.59 -6.82 -1.47
N ILE A 213 -0.77 -7.53 -2.24
CA ILE A 213 0.67 -7.26 -2.28
C ILE A 213 0.92 -6.23 -3.38
N ALA A 214 1.37 -5.04 -2.98
CA ALA A 214 1.63 -3.94 -3.90
C ALA A 214 3.12 -3.84 -4.22
N CYS A 215 3.49 -4.12 -5.48
CA CYS A 215 4.85 -3.92 -5.96
C CYS A 215 5.17 -2.41 -5.98
N ASP A 216 6.20 -2.01 -5.23
CA ASP A 216 6.60 -0.63 -4.99
C ASP A 216 8.01 -0.32 -5.57
N GLY A 217 8.34 -0.92 -6.70
CA GLY A 217 9.63 -0.71 -7.37
C GLY A 217 9.76 0.72 -7.91
N VAL A 218 10.89 1.34 -7.63
CA VAL A 218 11.23 2.69 -8.11
C VAL A 218 11.74 2.64 -9.55
N GLY A 219 11.29 3.59 -10.37
CA GLY A 219 11.76 3.80 -11.74
C GLY A 219 12.65 5.05 -11.87
N GLY A 220 12.81 5.57 -13.11
CA GLY A 220 13.55 6.79 -13.42
C GLY A 220 14.98 6.54 -13.88
N PHE A 221 15.35 5.30 -14.16
CA PHE A 221 16.65 4.90 -14.74
C PHE A 221 16.46 4.14 -16.07
N ALA A 222 17.51 4.02 -16.87
CA ALA A 222 17.43 3.30 -18.15
C ALA A 222 17.02 1.83 -17.92
N GLY A 223 15.95 1.35 -18.59
CA GLY A 223 15.43 0.00 -18.42
C GLY A 223 14.48 -0.19 -17.23
N ASP A 224 14.03 0.88 -16.60
CA ASP A 224 13.16 0.80 -15.41
C ASP A 224 11.81 0.15 -15.69
N HIS A 225 11.22 0.34 -16.86
CA HIS A 225 9.94 -0.29 -17.21
C HIS A 225 10.04 -1.82 -17.27
N GLU A 226 11.14 -2.33 -17.83
CA GLU A 226 11.45 -3.77 -17.86
C GLU A 226 11.73 -4.28 -16.44
N SER A 227 12.50 -3.53 -15.64
CA SER A 227 12.77 -3.86 -14.24
C SER A 227 11.48 -3.95 -13.43
N LYS A 228 10.65 -2.91 -13.46
CA LYS A 228 9.36 -2.89 -12.74
C LYS A 228 8.40 -4.00 -13.21
N THR A 229 8.42 -4.34 -14.50
CA THR A 229 7.64 -5.45 -15.03
C THR A 229 8.14 -6.79 -14.48
N HIS A 230 9.46 -6.97 -14.40
CA HIS A 230 10.09 -8.15 -13.82
C HIS A 230 9.81 -8.24 -12.31
N GLU A 231 9.91 -7.13 -11.59
CA GLU A 231 9.59 -7.04 -10.15
C GLU A 231 8.13 -7.44 -9.89
N TYR A 232 7.18 -6.89 -10.63
CA TYR A 232 5.77 -7.29 -10.49
C TYR A 232 5.59 -8.79 -10.76
N LYS A 233 6.23 -9.30 -11.81
CA LYS A 233 6.16 -10.73 -12.13
C LYS A 233 6.68 -11.58 -10.97
N THR A 234 7.87 -11.29 -10.45
CA THR A 234 8.53 -12.11 -9.42
C THR A 234 7.92 -11.92 -8.04
N TRP A 235 7.65 -10.70 -7.62
CA TRP A 235 7.19 -10.38 -6.26
C TRP A 235 5.70 -10.61 -6.06
N VAL A 236 4.91 -10.51 -7.13
CA VAL A 236 3.45 -10.65 -7.07
C VAL A 236 2.98 -11.88 -7.83
N SER A 237 3.14 -11.92 -9.15
CA SER A 237 2.51 -12.95 -10.00
C SER A 237 3.01 -14.36 -9.68
N ASP A 238 4.32 -14.55 -9.62
CA ASP A 238 4.92 -15.87 -9.34
C ASP A 238 4.68 -16.28 -7.88
N ALA A 239 4.71 -15.32 -6.94
CA ALA A 239 4.41 -15.57 -5.54
C ALA A 239 2.93 -15.95 -5.33
N MET A 240 1.99 -15.30 -6.00
CA MET A 240 0.57 -15.68 -5.96
C MET A 240 0.35 -17.11 -6.46
N LYS A 241 1.01 -17.50 -7.57
CA LYS A 241 0.94 -18.85 -8.13
C LYS A 241 1.57 -19.89 -7.21
N LYS A 242 2.65 -19.52 -6.52
CA LYS A 242 3.44 -20.44 -5.67
C LYS A 242 2.83 -20.65 -4.29
N TYR A 243 2.33 -19.58 -3.66
CA TYR A 243 1.95 -19.61 -2.24
C TYR A 243 0.44 -19.67 -2.01
N HIS A 244 -0.38 -19.12 -2.91
CA HIS A 244 -1.84 -19.12 -2.84
C HIS A 244 -2.46 -18.45 -1.59
N ASN A 245 -1.71 -17.63 -0.87
CA ASN A 245 -2.09 -17.03 0.41
C ASN A 245 -2.45 -15.53 0.34
N PHE A 246 -2.43 -14.95 -0.83
CA PHE A 246 -3.00 -13.63 -1.14
C PHE A 246 -3.57 -13.66 -2.57
N ARG A 247 -4.56 -12.80 -2.84
CA ARG A 247 -5.40 -12.95 -4.05
C ARG A 247 -5.27 -11.82 -5.04
N TYR A 248 -4.70 -10.70 -4.62
CA TYR A 248 -4.67 -9.49 -5.44
C TYR A 248 -3.28 -8.88 -5.48
N GLY A 249 -2.89 -8.44 -6.67
CA GLY A 249 -1.70 -7.63 -6.88
C GLY A 249 -2.03 -6.15 -6.87
N GLY A 250 -1.07 -5.36 -6.41
CA GLY A 250 -1.07 -3.91 -6.51
C GLY A 250 0.22 -3.41 -7.18
N PHE A 251 0.21 -2.16 -7.62
CA PHE A 251 1.35 -1.56 -8.30
C PHE A 251 1.46 -0.07 -7.99
N LYS A 252 2.66 0.39 -7.64
CA LYS A 252 2.92 1.79 -7.31
C LYS A 252 3.80 2.47 -8.36
N LEU A 253 3.48 3.72 -8.65
CA LEU A 253 4.12 4.57 -9.64
C LEU A 253 4.49 5.91 -9.02
N PHE A 254 5.53 6.56 -9.56
CA PHE A 254 6.08 7.79 -8.99
C PHE A 254 6.24 8.88 -10.05
N TYR A 255 5.41 9.91 -10.00
CA TYR A 255 5.39 10.95 -11.03
C TYR A 255 6.70 11.72 -11.19
N GLN A 256 7.40 12.00 -10.09
CA GLN A 256 8.64 12.77 -10.13
C GLN A 256 9.87 11.88 -10.29
N LEU A 257 9.91 10.76 -9.55
CA LEU A 257 11.04 9.83 -9.64
C LEU A 257 11.14 9.18 -11.02
N GLU A 258 10.03 8.84 -11.66
CA GLU A 258 9.98 8.23 -12.99
C GLU A 258 9.96 9.27 -14.13
N LYS A 259 10.07 10.57 -13.83
CA LYS A 259 10.04 11.62 -14.85
C LYS A 259 11.12 11.46 -15.94
N PRO A 260 12.35 11.00 -15.64
CA PRO A 260 13.38 10.84 -16.68
C PRO A 260 13.02 9.83 -17.77
N THR A 261 12.33 8.75 -17.42
CA THR A 261 11.94 7.67 -18.34
C THR A 261 10.47 7.73 -18.73
N GLY A 262 9.69 8.50 -17.98
CA GLY A 262 8.24 8.59 -18.08
C GLY A 262 7.53 7.52 -17.27
N VAL A 263 6.45 7.91 -16.61
CA VAL A 263 5.62 7.00 -15.83
C VAL A 263 4.99 5.94 -16.74
N MET A 264 5.02 4.67 -16.31
CA MET A 264 4.39 3.58 -17.08
C MET A 264 2.92 3.88 -17.36
N ARG A 265 2.53 3.66 -18.62
CA ARG A 265 1.15 3.95 -19.06
C ARG A 265 0.17 2.91 -18.52
N PRO A 266 -1.08 3.29 -18.22
CA PRO A 266 -2.12 2.34 -17.79
C PRO A 266 -2.25 1.12 -18.70
N ALA A 267 -2.16 1.29 -20.03
CA ALA A 267 -2.22 0.19 -20.98
C ALA A 267 -1.04 -0.82 -20.86
N THR A 268 0.09 -0.40 -20.34
CA THR A 268 1.22 -1.30 -20.05
C THR A 268 0.96 -2.09 -18.78
N ILE A 269 0.53 -1.41 -17.72
CA ILE A 269 0.22 -2.01 -16.41
C ILE A 269 -0.91 -3.04 -16.54
N MET A 270 -1.91 -2.75 -17.37
CA MET A 270 -3.04 -3.65 -17.62
C MET A 270 -2.69 -4.91 -18.44
N ARG A 271 -1.42 -5.08 -18.84
CA ARG A 271 -0.92 -6.33 -19.43
C ARG A 271 -0.27 -7.26 -18.42
N PHE A 272 -0.10 -6.81 -17.17
CA PHE A 272 0.41 -7.69 -16.13
C PHE A 272 -0.56 -8.83 -15.85
N ASP A 273 -0.04 -9.99 -15.49
CA ASP A 273 -0.83 -11.18 -15.16
C ASP A 273 -0.44 -11.71 -13.75
N PRO A 274 -1.36 -11.65 -12.76
CA PRO A 274 -2.69 -11.05 -12.85
C PRO A 274 -2.64 -9.52 -12.98
N GLN A 275 -3.69 -8.93 -13.53
CA GLN A 275 -3.81 -7.47 -13.58
C GLN A 275 -3.84 -6.88 -12.17
N PRO A 276 -3.11 -5.79 -11.89
CA PRO A 276 -3.18 -5.13 -10.59
C PRO A 276 -4.60 -4.63 -10.30
N MET A 277 -5.08 -4.93 -9.10
CA MET A 277 -6.40 -4.48 -8.62
C MET A 277 -6.33 -3.19 -7.82
N VAL A 278 -5.16 -2.84 -7.29
CA VAL A 278 -4.90 -1.56 -6.62
C VAL A 278 -3.69 -0.90 -7.25
N ILE A 279 -3.86 0.31 -7.76
CA ILE A 279 -2.77 1.09 -8.37
C ILE A 279 -2.65 2.42 -7.61
N THR A 280 -1.46 2.70 -7.09
CA THR A 280 -1.18 3.94 -6.35
C THR A 280 -0.18 4.81 -7.10
N TYR A 281 -0.29 6.11 -6.94
CA TYR A 281 0.58 7.11 -7.56
C TYR A 281 1.16 8.04 -6.50
N GLY A 282 2.47 7.97 -6.32
CA GLY A 282 3.30 8.91 -5.56
C GLY A 282 4.01 9.94 -6.44
N ASN A 283 4.99 10.66 -5.87
CA ASN A 283 5.84 11.63 -6.58
C ASN A 283 7.29 11.22 -6.68
#